data_d47ac7092fa78b99c9a7fd7fd976c9c7
#
_entry.id   d47ac7092fa78b99c9a7fd7fd976c9c7
#
_cell.length_a   1.000
_cell.length_b   1.000
_cell.length_c   1.000
_cell.angle_alpha   90.00
_cell.angle_beta   90.00
_cell.angle_gamma   90.00
#
_symmetry.space_group_name_H-M   'P 1'
#
loop_
_entity.id
_entity.type
_entity.pdbx_description
1 polymer ?
#
loop_
_entity_poly.entity_id
_entity_poly.type
_entity_poly.pdbx_seq_one_letter_code
_entity_poly.pdbx_strand_id
1 'polypeptide(L)'
;MKLEQSKIIGLQKWVFIVSVLLLLFKLTAWVYTGSVAILTDALESIVNVVAGIMGLYSLNLSNKPKDTEHPYGHGKVEFITSAIEGVLIMVAALFIVFEATQHLLHPQAIRSIDFGIVVLLLTSAVNYALGWYCSKVGKQSQSVVLMGSGAHLKSDTYSTLGIVIGVVLVKLTNALWLDASVAILFSLIILRTGYKIIRQSVSGIMDETDMLVVDQIVNVLNEHRSKQWIDVHNVRVINYAGFYHIDCHLTVPYYINVNEAHQQMDAFTALLHNHFNGQVEFFVHIDGCVPQQCKLCQIQACSHRQTDFNALQDWTRQNLLDNAKHGLQ
;
A
#
# COMPACT_ATOMS: atom_id res chain seq x y z
N MET A 1 16.04 -10.60 -4.06
CA MET A 1 15.06 -10.07 -5.03
C MET A 1 14.29 -11.16 -5.78
N LYS A 2 14.85 -11.93 -6.74
CA LYS A 2 14.07 -12.96 -7.50
C LYS A 2 13.38 -14.04 -6.64
N LEU A 3 13.97 -14.50 -5.53
CA LEU A 3 13.37 -15.50 -4.64
C LEU A 3 12.18 -14.93 -3.84
N GLU A 4 12.21 -13.67 -3.53
CA GLU A 4 11.14 -13.00 -2.80
C GLU A 4 9.93 -12.73 -3.71
N GLN A 5 10.17 -12.29 -4.93
CA GLN A 5 9.14 -12.12 -5.97
C GLN A 5 8.46 -13.45 -6.33
N SER A 6 9.22 -14.54 -6.43
CA SER A 6 8.63 -15.87 -6.66
C SER A 6 7.69 -16.30 -5.53
N LYS A 7 7.99 -15.93 -4.28
CA LYS A 7 7.10 -16.19 -3.12
C LYS A 7 5.83 -15.35 -3.20
N ILE A 8 5.93 -14.08 -3.59
CA ILE A 8 4.78 -13.17 -3.76
C ILE A 8 3.81 -13.72 -4.81
N ILE A 9 4.33 -14.05 -6.00
CA ILE A 9 3.53 -14.64 -7.08
C ILE A 9 2.95 -16.00 -6.65
N GLY A 10 3.75 -16.83 -5.96
CA GLY A 10 3.29 -18.10 -5.41
C GLY A 10 2.14 -17.92 -4.43
N LEU A 11 2.22 -16.96 -3.53
CA LEU A 11 1.14 -16.66 -2.58
C LEU A 11 -0.11 -16.16 -3.29
N GLN A 12 0.02 -15.27 -4.28
CA GLN A 12 -1.14 -14.80 -5.06
C GLN A 12 -1.81 -15.92 -5.86
N LYS A 13 -1.04 -16.90 -6.38
CA LYS A 13 -1.61 -18.13 -6.98
C LYS A 13 -2.43 -18.92 -5.97
N TRP A 14 -1.94 -19.07 -4.74
CA TRP A 14 -2.70 -19.73 -3.68
C TRP A 14 -3.98 -18.96 -3.32
N VAL A 15 -3.93 -17.63 -3.24
CA VAL A 15 -5.13 -16.79 -3.06
C VAL A 15 -6.14 -17.10 -4.14
N PHE A 16 -5.75 -17.07 -5.40
CA PHE A 16 -6.63 -17.37 -6.53
C PHE A 16 -7.23 -18.78 -6.45
N ILE A 17 -6.39 -19.81 -6.25
CA ILE A 17 -6.85 -21.22 -6.16
C ILE A 17 -7.86 -21.38 -5.01
N VAL A 18 -7.54 -20.85 -3.83
CA VAL A 18 -8.43 -20.95 -2.66
C VAL A 18 -9.73 -20.19 -2.92
N SER A 19 -9.69 -19.00 -3.53
CA SER A 19 -10.92 -18.25 -3.88
C SER A 19 -11.83 -19.03 -4.83
N VAL A 20 -11.26 -19.71 -5.83
CA VAL A 20 -12.03 -20.58 -6.74
C VAL A 20 -12.65 -21.76 -5.99
N LEU A 21 -11.87 -22.42 -5.12
CA LEU A 21 -12.36 -23.56 -4.32
C LEU A 21 -13.49 -23.13 -3.37
N LEU A 22 -13.32 -21.98 -2.69
CA LEU A 22 -14.35 -21.43 -1.80
C LEU A 22 -15.62 -21.06 -2.57
N LEU A 23 -15.49 -20.45 -3.75
CA LEU A 23 -16.64 -20.16 -4.63
C LEU A 23 -17.41 -21.44 -4.98
N LEU A 24 -16.71 -22.47 -5.45
CA LEU A 24 -17.34 -23.75 -5.79
C LEU A 24 -18.02 -24.39 -4.57
N PHE A 25 -17.38 -24.33 -3.40
CA PHE A 25 -17.95 -24.85 -2.16
C PHE A 25 -19.20 -24.08 -1.73
N LYS A 26 -19.20 -22.76 -1.81
CA LYS A 26 -20.36 -21.91 -1.51
C LYS A 26 -21.52 -22.14 -2.50
N LEU A 27 -21.22 -22.26 -3.80
CA LEU A 27 -22.23 -22.59 -4.80
C LEU A 27 -22.88 -23.97 -4.56
N THR A 28 -22.09 -24.99 -4.22
CA THR A 28 -22.64 -26.31 -3.88
C THR A 28 -23.49 -26.24 -2.61
N ALA A 29 -23.04 -25.52 -1.58
CA ALA A 29 -23.79 -25.31 -0.35
C ALA A 29 -25.12 -24.58 -0.62
N TRP A 30 -25.14 -23.58 -1.53
CA TRP A 30 -26.37 -22.92 -1.95
C TRP A 30 -27.35 -23.87 -2.62
N VAL A 31 -26.88 -24.71 -3.57
CA VAL A 31 -27.73 -25.70 -4.25
C VAL A 31 -28.38 -26.66 -3.25
N TYR A 32 -27.68 -27.09 -2.22
CA TYR A 32 -28.20 -27.97 -1.16
C TYR A 32 -29.15 -27.28 -0.19
N THR A 33 -28.88 -26.03 0.17
CA THR A 33 -29.63 -25.33 1.23
C THR A 33 -30.75 -24.44 0.68
N GLY A 34 -30.65 -23.97 -0.56
CA GLY A 34 -31.52 -22.95 -1.14
C GLY A 34 -31.46 -21.61 -0.42
N SER A 35 -30.43 -21.38 0.45
CA SER A 35 -30.31 -20.18 1.27
C SER A 35 -29.85 -18.98 0.44
N VAL A 36 -30.65 -17.90 0.46
CA VAL A 36 -30.31 -16.63 -0.22
C VAL A 36 -29.04 -16.01 0.38
N ALA A 37 -28.82 -16.11 1.70
CA ALA A 37 -27.62 -15.62 2.35
C ALA A 37 -26.34 -16.32 1.85
N ILE A 38 -26.39 -17.64 1.63
CA ILE A 38 -25.25 -18.39 1.04
C ILE A 38 -25.05 -18.02 -0.43
N LEU A 39 -26.13 -17.79 -1.20
CA LEU A 39 -26.03 -17.30 -2.58
C LEU A 39 -25.33 -15.94 -2.63
N THR A 40 -25.72 -15.00 -1.76
CA THR A 40 -25.12 -13.67 -1.69
C THR A 40 -23.62 -13.77 -1.41
N ASP A 41 -23.23 -14.58 -0.42
CA ASP A 41 -21.81 -14.82 -0.07
C ASP A 41 -21.05 -15.54 -1.21
N ALA A 42 -21.73 -16.42 -1.97
CA ALA A 42 -21.14 -17.03 -3.18
C ALA A 42 -20.94 -16.00 -4.31
N LEU A 43 -21.88 -15.09 -4.51
CA LEU A 43 -21.76 -14.01 -5.50
C LEU A 43 -20.62 -13.04 -5.15
N GLU A 44 -20.44 -12.69 -3.87
CA GLU A 44 -19.27 -11.93 -3.41
C GLU A 44 -17.95 -12.66 -3.72
N SER A 45 -17.94 -14.00 -3.61
CA SER A 45 -16.74 -14.81 -3.92
C SER A 45 -16.35 -14.79 -5.40
N ILE A 46 -17.25 -14.40 -6.32
CA ILE A 46 -16.90 -14.14 -7.73
C ILE A 46 -15.95 -12.94 -7.82
N VAL A 47 -16.20 -11.90 -7.02
CA VAL A 47 -15.31 -10.71 -6.95
C VAL A 47 -13.91 -11.13 -6.53
N ASN A 48 -13.78 -12.05 -5.55
CA ASN A 48 -12.49 -12.58 -5.10
C ASN A 48 -11.72 -13.31 -6.20
N VAL A 49 -12.42 -14.07 -7.03
CA VAL A 49 -11.80 -14.76 -8.17
C VAL A 49 -11.30 -13.74 -9.20
N VAL A 50 -12.11 -12.73 -9.53
CA VAL A 50 -11.72 -11.65 -10.46
C VAL A 50 -10.50 -10.89 -9.92
N ALA A 51 -10.55 -10.48 -8.65
CA ALA A 51 -9.43 -9.80 -7.99
C ALA A 51 -8.15 -10.66 -7.97
N GLY A 52 -8.30 -11.98 -7.76
CA GLY A 52 -7.19 -12.94 -7.83
C GLY A 52 -6.52 -13.00 -9.20
N ILE A 53 -7.30 -13.01 -10.29
CA ILE A 53 -6.78 -12.98 -11.66
C ILE A 53 -6.05 -11.66 -11.92
N MET A 54 -6.68 -10.55 -11.58
CA MET A 54 -6.11 -9.20 -11.76
C MET A 54 -4.80 -9.03 -10.98
N GLY A 55 -4.76 -9.52 -9.74
CA GLY A 55 -3.56 -9.50 -8.91
C GLY A 55 -2.40 -10.32 -9.51
N LEU A 56 -2.70 -11.52 -10.05
CA LEU A 56 -1.69 -12.32 -10.75
C LEU A 56 -1.17 -11.63 -12.02
N TYR A 57 -2.05 -11.06 -12.81
CA TYR A 57 -1.68 -10.30 -14.01
C TYR A 57 -0.78 -9.12 -13.64
N SER A 58 -1.20 -8.35 -12.66
CA SER A 58 -0.47 -7.18 -12.16
C SER A 58 0.93 -7.54 -11.66
N LEU A 59 1.06 -8.57 -10.82
CA LEU A 59 2.37 -9.03 -10.33
C LEU A 59 3.28 -9.54 -11.44
N ASN A 60 2.73 -10.23 -12.45
CA ASN A 60 3.52 -10.65 -13.59
C ASN A 60 4.00 -9.47 -14.44
N LEU A 61 3.14 -8.44 -14.59
CA LEU A 61 3.48 -7.24 -15.35
C LEU A 61 4.48 -6.36 -14.59
N SER A 62 4.27 -6.12 -13.29
CA SER A 62 5.15 -5.29 -12.46
C SER A 62 6.58 -5.85 -12.38
N ASN A 63 6.73 -7.17 -12.54
CA ASN A 63 8.04 -7.85 -12.55
C ASN A 63 8.78 -7.80 -13.88
N LYS A 64 8.18 -7.25 -14.95
CA LYS A 64 8.91 -7.05 -16.20
C LYS A 64 10.02 -6.01 -16.00
N PRO A 65 11.19 -6.24 -16.60
CA PRO A 65 12.26 -5.26 -16.55
C PRO A 65 11.84 -3.95 -17.23
N LYS A 66 12.56 -2.89 -16.90
CA LYS A 66 12.44 -1.60 -17.61
C LYS A 66 12.64 -1.80 -19.10
N ASP A 67 11.83 -1.15 -19.91
CA ASP A 67 11.92 -1.14 -21.38
C ASP A 67 11.90 0.29 -21.92
N THR A 68 11.96 0.47 -23.24
CA THR A 68 11.98 1.79 -23.87
C THR A 68 10.70 2.58 -23.70
N GLU A 69 9.56 1.90 -23.55
CA GLU A 69 8.25 2.53 -23.35
C GLU A 69 7.99 2.82 -21.87
N HIS A 70 8.60 2.03 -20.97
CA HIS A 70 8.46 2.12 -19.51
C HIS A 70 9.84 2.23 -18.84
N PRO A 71 10.55 3.37 -18.98
CA PRO A 71 11.93 3.52 -18.48
C PRO A 71 12.03 3.45 -16.94
N TYR A 72 10.95 3.71 -16.23
CA TYR A 72 10.87 3.58 -14.76
C TYR A 72 10.37 2.19 -14.32
N GLY A 73 9.99 1.31 -15.27
CA GLY A 73 9.44 -0.02 -14.99
C GLY A 73 7.91 -0.05 -14.95
N HIS A 74 7.37 -1.22 -14.63
CA HIS A 74 5.94 -1.50 -14.70
C HIS A 74 5.25 -1.55 -13.32
N GLY A 75 5.94 -1.15 -12.23
CA GLY A 75 5.45 -1.30 -10.86
C GLY A 75 4.13 -0.58 -10.57
N LYS A 76 3.84 0.55 -11.22
CA LYS A 76 2.58 1.30 -11.01
C LYS A 76 1.31 0.51 -11.34
N VAL A 77 1.41 -0.56 -12.13
CA VAL A 77 0.25 -1.43 -12.42
C VAL A 77 -0.35 -2.04 -11.15
N GLU A 78 0.46 -2.25 -10.09
CA GLU A 78 -0.04 -2.77 -8.81
C GLU A 78 -1.00 -1.78 -8.14
N PHE A 79 -0.75 -0.48 -8.23
CA PHE A 79 -1.66 0.54 -7.69
C PHE A 79 -2.97 0.58 -8.49
N ILE A 80 -2.92 0.44 -9.82
CA ILE A 80 -4.12 0.41 -10.67
C ILE A 80 -4.99 -0.78 -10.29
N THR A 81 -4.38 -1.97 -10.18
CA THR A 81 -5.09 -3.20 -9.79
C THR A 81 -5.72 -3.07 -8.40
N SER A 82 -4.96 -2.56 -7.42
CA SER A 82 -5.50 -2.35 -6.07
C SER A 82 -6.60 -1.29 -6.02
N ALA A 83 -6.55 -0.26 -6.87
CA ALA A 83 -7.65 0.70 -6.97
C ALA A 83 -8.93 0.02 -7.46
N ILE A 84 -8.83 -0.84 -8.50
CA ILE A 84 -9.97 -1.61 -9.01
C ILE A 84 -10.51 -2.56 -7.93
N GLU A 85 -9.65 -3.27 -7.19
CA GLU A 85 -10.07 -4.11 -6.06
C GLU A 85 -10.83 -3.28 -5.01
N GLY A 86 -10.33 -2.11 -4.64
CA GLY A 86 -11.01 -1.18 -3.72
C GLY A 86 -12.39 -0.75 -4.20
N VAL A 87 -12.53 -0.47 -5.51
CA VAL A 87 -13.83 -0.16 -6.12
C VAL A 87 -14.79 -1.35 -6.04
N LEU A 88 -14.32 -2.56 -6.35
CA LEU A 88 -15.14 -3.78 -6.26
C LEU A 88 -15.62 -4.03 -4.83
N ILE A 89 -14.75 -3.84 -3.83
CA ILE A 89 -15.09 -3.92 -2.40
C ILE A 89 -16.21 -2.90 -2.06
N MET A 90 -16.07 -1.66 -2.51
CA MET A 90 -17.08 -0.62 -2.24
C MET A 90 -18.42 -0.93 -2.91
N VAL A 91 -18.40 -1.41 -4.15
CA VAL A 91 -19.62 -1.80 -4.88
C VAL A 91 -20.32 -2.96 -4.16
N ALA A 92 -19.57 -3.99 -3.72
CA ALA A 92 -20.10 -5.09 -2.95
C ALA A 92 -20.73 -4.60 -1.63
N ALA A 93 -20.05 -3.72 -0.89
CA ALA A 93 -20.58 -3.17 0.35
C ALA A 93 -21.85 -2.34 0.14
N LEU A 94 -21.92 -1.53 -0.92
CA LEU A 94 -23.15 -0.79 -1.28
C LEU A 94 -24.30 -1.73 -1.64
N PHE A 95 -24.01 -2.84 -2.36
CA PHE A 95 -25.00 -3.86 -2.64
C PHE A 95 -25.53 -4.51 -1.36
N ILE A 96 -24.66 -4.83 -0.38
CA ILE A 96 -25.09 -5.37 0.93
C ILE A 96 -25.96 -4.36 1.67
N VAL A 97 -25.64 -3.06 1.67
CA VAL A 97 -26.48 -2.02 2.28
C VAL A 97 -27.86 -1.97 1.62
N PHE A 98 -27.89 -2.04 0.28
CA PHE A 98 -29.14 -2.04 -0.46
C PHE A 98 -30.00 -3.26 -0.11
N GLU A 99 -29.42 -4.45 -0.14
CA GLU A 99 -30.11 -5.70 0.18
C GLU A 99 -30.61 -5.72 1.63
N ALA A 100 -29.76 -5.32 2.59
CA ALA A 100 -30.12 -5.21 3.99
C ALA A 100 -31.28 -4.21 4.21
N THR A 101 -31.31 -3.11 3.46
CA THR A 101 -32.40 -2.13 3.52
C THR A 101 -33.70 -2.74 2.99
N GLN A 102 -33.66 -3.51 1.91
CA GLN A 102 -34.82 -4.23 1.38
C GLN A 102 -35.37 -5.26 2.41
N HIS A 103 -34.49 -6.01 3.07
CA HIS A 103 -34.87 -6.94 4.13
C HIS A 103 -35.45 -6.24 5.35
N LEU A 104 -35.03 -5.01 5.65
CA LEU A 104 -35.61 -4.21 6.74
C LEU A 104 -37.04 -3.79 6.43
N LEU A 105 -37.32 -3.44 5.14
CA LEU A 105 -38.64 -3.02 4.70
C LEU A 105 -39.60 -4.21 4.44
N HIS A 106 -39.06 -5.35 4.00
CA HIS A 106 -39.79 -6.56 3.66
C HIS A 106 -39.17 -7.79 4.32
N PRO A 107 -39.39 -8.00 5.65
CA PRO A 107 -38.75 -9.09 6.39
C PRO A 107 -39.14 -10.46 5.82
N GLN A 108 -38.16 -11.29 5.48
CA GLN A 108 -38.34 -12.64 4.99
C GLN A 108 -37.91 -13.67 6.04
N ALA A 109 -38.65 -14.76 6.18
CA ALA A 109 -38.29 -15.85 7.07
C ALA A 109 -37.07 -16.62 6.55
N ILE A 110 -36.04 -16.75 7.40
CA ILE A 110 -34.82 -17.48 7.07
C ILE A 110 -35.05 -18.99 7.18
N ARG A 111 -34.76 -19.76 6.11
CA ARG A 111 -34.88 -21.21 6.10
C ARG A 111 -33.52 -21.91 6.25
N SER A 112 -33.47 -23.03 6.99
CA SER A 112 -32.33 -23.98 7.06
C SER A 112 -31.01 -23.36 7.54
N ILE A 113 -30.99 -22.75 8.71
CA ILE A 113 -29.92 -21.88 9.24
C ILE A 113 -28.63 -22.65 9.61
N ASP A 114 -28.75 -23.85 10.21
CA ASP A 114 -27.60 -24.44 10.94
C ASP A 114 -26.45 -24.90 10.02
N PHE A 115 -26.74 -25.58 8.93
CA PHE A 115 -25.69 -25.98 7.97
C PHE A 115 -25.06 -24.78 7.26
N GLY A 116 -25.88 -23.78 6.91
CA GLY A 116 -25.40 -22.53 6.30
C GLY A 116 -24.41 -21.79 7.18
N ILE A 117 -24.70 -21.66 8.48
CA ILE A 117 -23.80 -21.00 9.44
C ILE A 117 -22.44 -21.73 9.51
N VAL A 118 -22.43 -23.05 9.56
CA VAL A 118 -21.17 -23.82 9.61
C VAL A 118 -20.33 -23.58 8.36
N VAL A 119 -20.96 -23.60 7.18
CA VAL A 119 -20.26 -23.31 5.91
C VAL A 119 -19.70 -21.89 5.90
N LEU A 120 -20.51 -20.90 6.27
CA LEU A 120 -20.08 -19.50 6.33
C LEU A 120 -18.92 -19.30 7.31
N LEU A 121 -18.95 -19.90 8.49
CA LEU A 121 -17.88 -19.82 9.46
C LEU A 121 -16.58 -20.47 8.98
N LEU A 122 -16.66 -21.65 8.35
CA LEU A 122 -15.48 -22.33 7.81
C LEU A 122 -14.84 -21.53 6.67
N THR A 123 -15.63 -21.06 5.72
CA THR A 123 -15.13 -20.24 4.60
C THR A 123 -14.56 -18.91 5.07
N SER A 124 -15.19 -18.29 6.05
CA SER A 124 -14.75 -17.05 6.69
C SER A 124 -13.43 -17.25 7.43
N ALA A 125 -13.24 -18.35 8.17
CA ALA A 125 -11.99 -18.67 8.85
C ALA A 125 -10.83 -18.84 7.85
N VAL A 126 -11.06 -19.52 6.72
CA VAL A 126 -10.07 -19.67 5.64
C VAL A 126 -9.72 -18.31 5.02
N ASN A 127 -10.73 -17.49 4.69
CA ASN A 127 -10.52 -16.15 4.16
C ASN A 127 -9.71 -15.27 5.14
N TYR A 128 -10.03 -15.31 6.43
CA TYR A 128 -9.30 -14.55 7.44
C TYR A 128 -7.83 -14.97 7.54
N ALA A 129 -7.58 -16.28 7.64
CA ALA A 129 -6.22 -16.80 7.75
C ALA A 129 -5.37 -16.43 6.52
N LEU A 130 -5.93 -16.61 5.32
CA LEU A 130 -5.27 -16.26 4.08
C LEU A 130 -5.07 -14.74 3.97
N GLY A 131 -6.08 -13.95 4.28
CA GLY A 131 -6.04 -12.49 4.26
C GLY A 131 -5.05 -11.90 5.27
N TRP A 132 -4.95 -12.49 6.46
CA TRP A 132 -3.94 -12.13 7.45
C TRP A 132 -2.53 -12.41 6.93
N TYR A 133 -2.32 -13.60 6.36
CA TYR A 133 -1.03 -14.00 5.81
C TYR A 133 -0.61 -13.12 4.62
N CYS A 134 -1.53 -12.85 3.68
CA CYS A 134 -1.30 -11.92 2.57
C CYS A 134 -0.95 -10.50 3.05
N SER A 135 -1.68 -9.97 4.03
CA SER A 135 -1.38 -8.66 4.60
C SER A 135 -0.01 -8.60 5.29
N LYS A 136 0.40 -9.69 5.97
CA LYS A 136 1.71 -9.79 6.62
C LYS A 136 2.83 -9.81 5.59
N VAL A 137 2.75 -10.69 4.60
CA VAL A 137 3.76 -10.80 3.53
C VAL A 137 3.76 -9.53 2.68
N GLY A 138 2.59 -9.00 2.31
CA GLY A 138 2.46 -7.77 1.52
C GLY A 138 3.13 -6.56 2.19
N LYS A 139 2.99 -6.41 3.50
CA LYS A 139 3.70 -5.36 4.26
C LYS A 139 5.22 -5.55 4.27
N GLN A 140 5.70 -6.78 4.39
CA GLN A 140 7.13 -7.08 4.41
C GLN A 140 7.79 -6.89 3.06
N SER A 141 7.07 -7.22 1.97
CA SER A 141 7.54 -7.11 0.59
C SER A 141 7.12 -5.81 -0.10
N GLN A 142 6.39 -4.94 0.59
CA GLN A 142 5.78 -3.71 0.07
C GLN A 142 4.90 -3.94 -1.19
N SER A 143 4.39 -5.14 -1.36
CA SER A 143 3.48 -5.47 -2.47
C SER A 143 2.08 -4.93 -2.23
N VAL A 144 1.70 -3.94 -3.04
CA VAL A 144 0.38 -3.30 -2.98
C VAL A 144 -0.73 -4.30 -3.29
N VAL A 145 -0.50 -5.20 -4.26
CA VAL A 145 -1.43 -6.29 -4.62
C VAL A 145 -1.70 -7.21 -3.45
N LEU A 146 -0.66 -7.71 -2.75
CA LEU A 146 -0.87 -8.59 -1.61
C LEU A 146 -1.54 -7.87 -0.44
N MET A 147 -1.25 -6.59 -0.23
CA MET A 147 -1.94 -5.79 0.79
C MET A 147 -3.41 -5.60 0.44
N GLY A 148 -3.74 -5.32 -0.83
CA GLY A 148 -5.09 -5.21 -1.35
C GLY A 148 -5.86 -6.52 -1.19
N SER A 149 -5.36 -7.62 -1.74
CA SER A 149 -5.95 -8.95 -1.61
C SER A 149 -6.14 -9.38 -0.15
N GLY A 150 -5.18 -9.06 0.72
CA GLY A 150 -5.28 -9.33 2.15
C GLY A 150 -6.37 -8.51 2.85
N ALA A 151 -6.53 -7.25 2.48
CA ALA A 151 -7.58 -6.38 3.00
C ALA A 151 -8.97 -6.84 2.51
N HIS A 152 -9.08 -7.24 1.24
CA HIS A 152 -10.29 -7.76 0.64
C HIS A 152 -10.78 -9.03 1.34
N LEU A 153 -9.93 -10.06 1.46
CA LEU A 153 -10.28 -11.32 2.14
C LEU A 153 -10.71 -11.11 3.61
N LYS A 154 -10.12 -10.13 4.31
CA LYS A 154 -10.57 -9.76 5.65
C LYS A 154 -11.91 -9.04 5.64
N SER A 155 -12.16 -8.17 4.66
CA SER A 155 -13.46 -7.51 4.50
C SER A 155 -14.58 -8.52 4.30
N ASP A 156 -14.36 -9.54 3.47
CA ASP A 156 -15.29 -10.65 3.29
C ASP A 156 -15.57 -11.39 4.59
N THR A 157 -14.51 -11.63 5.38
CA THR A 157 -14.68 -12.23 6.71
C THR A 157 -15.58 -11.39 7.60
N TYR A 158 -15.42 -10.06 7.60
CA TYR A 158 -16.26 -9.17 8.41
C TYR A 158 -17.70 -9.13 7.90
N SER A 159 -17.93 -9.14 6.58
CA SER A 159 -19.26 -9.28 5.98
C SER A 159 -19.93 -10.58 6.46
N THR A 160 -19.26 -11.71 6.28
CA THR A 160 -19.76 -13.03 6.67
C THR A 160 -20.04 -13.10 8.18
N LEU A 161 -19.16 -12.56 9.04
CA LEU A 161 -19.40 -12.50 10.49
C LEU A 161 -20.62 -11.63 10.82
N GLY A 162 -20.82 -10.53 10.11
CA GLY A 162 -22.00 -9.70 10.22
C GLY A 162 -23.27 -10.50 9.95
N ILE A 163 -23.31 -11.25 8.84
CA ILE A 163 -24.40 -12.13 8.47
C ILE A 163 -24.67 -13.18 9.57
N VAL A 164 -23.62 -13.87 10.03
CA VAL A 164 -23.74 -14.91 11.08
C VAL A 164 -24.27 -14.32 12.38
N ILE A 165 -23.74 -13.18 12.84
CA ILE A 165 -24.21 -12.49 14.06
C ILE A 165 -25.68 -12.08 13.91
N GLY A 166 -26.06 -11.49 12.78
CA GLY A 166 -27.45 -11.12 12.49
C GLY A 166 -28.38 -12.31 12.59
N VAL A 167 -28.04 -13.41 11.92
CA VAL A 167 -28.82 -14.65 11.93
C VAL A 167 -28.96 -15.25 13.36
N VAL A 168 -27.86 -15.27 14.13
CA VAL A 168 -27.88 -15.77 15.53
C VAL A 168 -28.77 -14.86 16.41
N LEU A 169 -28.68 -13.55 16.28
CA LEU A 169 -29.49 -12.59 17.03
C LEU A 169 -30.98 -12.75 16.67
N VAL A 170 -31.32 -12.91 15.39
CA VAL A 170 -32.69 -13.19 14.98
C VAL A 170 -33.20 -14.49 15.60
N LYS A 171 -32.40 -15.57 15.60
CA LYS A 171 -32.77 -16.86 16.20
C LYS A 171 -33.03 -16.75 17.71
N LEU A 172 -32.28 -15.90 18.43
CA LEU A 172 -32.45 -15.70 19.89
C LEU A 172 -33.58 -14.76 20.27
N THR A 173 -33.84 -13.71 19.48
CA THR A 173 -34.76 -12.63 19.83
C THR A 173 -36.06 -12.64 19.04
N ASN A 174 -36.13 -13.40 17.93
CA ASN A 174 -37.18 -13.36 16.91
C ASN A 174 -37.36 -11.96 16.26
N ALA A 175 -36.40 -11.04 16.44
CA ALA A 175 -36.44 -9.68 15.91
C ALA A 175 -35.73 -9.62 14.54
N LEU A 176 -36.48 -9.77 13.45
CA LEU A 176 -35.97 -9.83 12.07
C LEU A 176 -35.16 -8.60 11.64
N TRP A 177 -35.45 -7.41 12.23
CA TRP A 177 -34.75 -6.17 11.90
C TRP A 177 -33.28 -6.16 12.34
N LEU A 178 -32.88 -7.00 13.30
CA LEU A 178 -31.51 -7.07 13.79
C LEU A 178 -30.53 -7.56 12.74
N ASP A 179 -30.93 -8.54 11.91
CA ASP A 179 -30.10 -9.06 10.80
C ASP A 179 -29.65 -7.91 9.86
N ALA A 180 -30.63 -7.17 9.35
CA ALA A 180 -30.39 -6.05 8.45
C ALA A 180 -29.55 -4.92 9.12
N SER A 181 -29.81 -4.62 10.38
CA SER A 181 -29.06 -3.57 11.11
C SER A 181 -27.59 -3.93 11.29
N VAL A 182 -27.31 -5.18 11.62
CA VAL A 182 -25.94 -5.71 11.75
C VAL A 182 -25.23 -5.72 10.39
N ALA A 183 -25.92 -6.16 9.34
CA ALA A 183 -25.39 -6.16 7.98
C ALA A 183 -24.99 -4.74 7.52
N ILE A 184 -25.84 -3.73 7.78
CA ILE A 184 -25.54 -2.31 7.48
C ILE A 184 -24.30 -1.84 8.26
N LEU A 185 -24.19 -2.15 9.55
CA LEU A 185 -23.06 -1.76 10.38
C LEU A 185 -21.73 -2.33 9.82
N PHE A 186 -21.70 -3.61 9.50
CA PHE A 186 -20.49 -4.23 8.92
C PHE A 186 -20.19 -3.69 7.52
N SER A 187 -21.19 -3.42 6.69
CA SER A 187 -20.99 -2.81 5.37
C SER A 187 -20.34 -1.43 5.44
N LEU A 188 -20.61 -0.63 6.46
CA LEU A 188 -19.91 0.65 6.67
C LEU A 188 -18.41 0.46 6.95
N ILE A 189 -18.03 -0.59 7.68
CA ILE A 189 -16.63 -0.94 7.92
C ILE A 189 -15.95 -1.35 6.60
N ILE A 190 -16.66 -2.13 5.78
CA ILE A 190 -16.17 -2.59 4.47
C ILE A 190 -16.00 -1.40 3.51
N LEU A 191 -16.97 -0.47 3.47
CA LEU A 191 -16.87 0.78 2.70
C LEU A 191 -15.63 1.59 3.08
N ARG A 192 -15.36 1.73 4.39
CA ARG A 192 -14.17 2.41 4.87
C ARG A 192 -12.89 1.70 4.40
N THR A 193 -12.86 0.37 4.41
CA THR A 193 -11.72 -0.42 3.94
C THR A 193 -11.48 -0.20 2.44
N GLY A 194 -12.53 -0.30 1.61
CA GLY A 194 -12.45 -0.05 0.17
C GLY A 194 -11.96 1.37 -0.13
N TYR A 195 -12.51 2.38 0.56
CA TYR A 195 -12.04 3.77 0.42
C TYR A 195 -10.55 3.91 0.76
N LYS A 196 -10.08 3.28 1.84
CA LYS A 196 -8.66 3.33 2.24
C LYS A 196 -7.75 2.72 1.17
N ILE A 197 -8.17 1.60 0.58
CA ILE A 197 -7.41 0.94 -0.51
C ILE A 197 -7.34 1.86 -1.73
N ILE A 198 -8.47 2.43 -2.16
CA ILE A 198 -8.51 3.39 -3.29
C ILE A 198 -7.62 4.59 -3.01
N ARG A 199 -7.73 5.20 -1.82
CA ARG A 199 -6.93 6.37 -1.45
C ARG A 199 -5.42 6.07 -1.50
N GLN A 200 -5.01 4.91 -0.99
CA GLN A 200 -3.62 4.47 -1.03
C GLN A 200 -3.14 4.19 -2.47
N SER A 201 -3.99 3.62 -3.29
CA SER A 201 -3.68 3.35 -4.70
C SER A 201 -3.55 4.64 -5.51
N VAL A 202 -4.49 5.57 -5.33
CA VAL A 202 -4.44 6.90 -5.96
C VAL A 202 -3.20 7.67 -5.53
N SER A 203 -2.84 7.62 -4.25
CA SER A 203 -1.59 8.20 -3.72
C SER A 203 -0.36 7.69 -4.48
N GLY A 204 -0.26 6.37 -4.68
CA GLY A 204 0.85 5.76 -5.43
C GLY A 204 0.85 6.09 -6.92
N ILE A 205 -0.32 6.23 -7.56
CA ILE A 205 -0.44 6.65 -8.97
C ILE A 205 -0.03 8.11 -9.14
N MET A 206 -0.40 8.97 -8.18
CA MET A 206 -0.14 10.42 -8.19
C MET A 206 1.23 10.79 -7.64
N ASP A 207 2.10 9.81 -7.35
CA ASP A 207 3.44 10.03 -6.82
C ASP A 207 3.46 10.81 -5.50
N GLU A 208 2.46 10.58 -4.64
CA GLU A 208 2.42 11.17 -3.31
C GLU A 208 3.60 10.63 -2.48
N THR A 209 4.36 11.53 -1.90
CA THR A 209 5.59 11.21 -1.18
C THR A 209 5.33 10.33 0.05
N ASP A 210 6.06 9.23 0.17
CA ASP A 210 6.03 8.38 1.37
C ASP A 210 6.87 9.03 2.49
N MET A 211 6.19 9.62 3.46
CA MET A 211 6.81 10.33 4.58
C MET A 211 7.64 9.43 5.49
N LEU A 212 7.37 8.12 5.52
CA LEU A 212 8.19 7.17 6.30
C LEU A 212 9.56 6.97 5.63
N VAL A 213 9.60 6.96 4.30
CA VAL A 213 10.86 6.91 3.55
C VAL A 213 11.66 8.19 3.74
N VAL A 214 11.00 9.35 3.72
CA VAL A 214 11.65 10.64 4.00
C VAL A 214 12.26 10.66 5.40
N ASP A 215 11.55 10.16 6.42
CA ASP A 215 12.09 10.06 7.79
C ASP A 215 13.35 9.16 7.87
N GLN A 216 13.36 8.05 7.13
CA GLN A 216 14.54 7.19 7.05
C GLN A 216 15.72 7.91 6.41
N ILE A 217 15.49 8.65 5.31
CA ILE A 217 16.52 9.47 4.65
C ILE A 217 17.06 10.50 5.63
N VAL A 218 16.20 11.26 6.32
CA VAL A 218 16.56 12.26 7.32
C VAL A 218 17.49 11.68 8.40
N ASN A 219 17.09 10.53 8.96
CA ASN A 219 17.86 9.89 10.03
C ASN A 219 19.26 9.46 9.56
N VAL A 220 19.32 8.77 8.40
CA VAL A 220 20.60 8.31 7.84
C VAL A 220 21.52 9.46 7.49
N LEU A 221 20.98 10.52 6.90
CA LEU A 221 21.78 11.69 6.51
C LEU A 221 22.31 12.47 7.72
N ASN A 222 21.52 12.64 8.78
CA ASN A 222 21.98 13.31 10.00
C ASN A 222 23.03 12.48 10.73
N GLU A 223 22.90 11.14 10.74
CA GLU A 223 23.86 10.24 11.40
C GLU A 223 25.21 10.17 10.67
N HIS A 224 25.19 10.22 9.33
CA HIS A 224 26.39 10.01 8.50
C HIS A 224 26.79 11.25 7.68
N ARG A 225 26.48 12.44 8.16
CA ARG A 225 26.70 13.69 7.45
C ARG A 225 28.18 13.95 7.12
N SER A 226 28.51 14.10 5.84
CA SER A 226 29.80 14.58 5.39
C SER A 226 29.91 16.10 5.56
N LYS A 227 31.12 16.59 5.90
CA LYS A 227 31.40 18.04 5.97
C LYS A 227 31.24 18.75 4.61
N GLN A 228 31.35 17.99 3.50
CA GLN A 228 31.23 18.53 2.15
C GLN A 228 29.77 18.59 1.69
N TRP A 229 28.83 17.91 2.38
CA TRP A 229 27.40 17.99 2.11
C TRP A 229 26.83 19.19 2.89
N ILE A 230 26.86 20.34 2.23
CA ILE A 230 26.49 21.62 2.87
C ILE A 230 24.99 21.66 3.09
N ASP A 231 24.22 21.23 2.07
CA ASP A 231 22.78 21.27 2.08
C ASP A 231 22.17 20.13 1.26
N VAL A 232 21.03 19.63 1.69
CA VAL A 232 20.17 18.71 0.94
C VAL A 232 18.76 19.28 0.93
N HIS A 233 18.17 19.41 -0.25
CA HIS A 233 16.83 19.98 -0.42
C HIS A 233 16.15 19.40 -1.65
N ASN A 234 14.87 19.76 -1.87
CA ASN A 234 14.04 19.30 -2.98
C ASN A 234 14.02 17.78 -3.13
N VAL A 235 13.95 17.07 -2.00
CA VAL A 235 13.85 15.61 -1.99
C VAL A 235 12.46 15.21 -2.47
N ARG A 236 12.40 14.36 -3.48
CA ARG A 236 11.16 13.76 -4.02
C ARG A 236 11.31 12.27 -3.99
N VAL A 237 10.27 11.58 -3.54
CA VAL A 237 10.27 10.11 -3.43
C VAL A 237 9.08 9.58 -4.20
N ILE A 238 9.35 8.76 -5.21
CA ILE A 238 8.34 8.08 -6.03
C ILE A 238 8.43 6.58 -5.73
N ASN A 239 7.29 5.94 -5.47
CA ASN A 239 7.19 4.51 -5.17
C ASN A 239 6.68 3.73 -6.39
N TYR A 240 7.46 2.74 -6.83
CA TYR A 240 7.11 1.77 -7.87
C TYR A 240 7.00 0.37 -7.27
N ALA A 241 5.94 0.14 -6.47
CA ALA A 241 5.68 -1.16 -5.84
C ALA A 241 6.87 -1.70 -5.02
N GLY A 242 7.42 -0.85 -4.15
CA GLY A 242 8.53 -1.21 -3.26
C GLY A 242 9.93 -0.92 -3.80
N PHE A 243 10.03 -0.40 -5.02
CA PHE A 243 11.25 0.21 -5.55
C PHE A 243 11.09 1.73 -5.56
N TYR A 244 12.05 2.46 -4.98
CA TYR A 244 11.96 3.90 -4.85
C TYR A 244 12.83 4.63 -5.86
N HIS A 245 12.28 5.67 -6.51
CA HIS A 245 13.05 6.67 -7.23
C HIS A 245 13.11 7.92 -6.38
N ILE A 246 14.32 8.37 -6.08
CA ILE A 246 14.56 9.52 -5.22
C ILE A 246 15.34 10.56 -5.99
N ASP A 247 14.71 11.71 -6.20
CA ASP A 247 15.35 12.91 -6.74
C ASP A 247 15.68 13.83 -5.58
N CYS A 248 16.86 14.46 -5.62
CA CYS A 248 17.23 15.49 -4.65
C CYS A 248 18.33 16.41 -5.19
N HIS A 249 18.48 17.54 -4.52
CA HIS A 249 19.59 18.45 -4.73
C HIS A 249 20.60 18.30 -3.59
N LEU A 250 21.88 18.10 -3.92
CA LEU A 250 22.98 18.06 -3.00
C LEU A 250 23.89 19.25 -3.23
N THR A 251 24.00 20.14 -2.25
CA THR A 251 24.90 21.30 -2.31
C THR A 251 26.28 20.93 -1.79
N VAL A 252 27.29 21.13 -2.61
CA VAL A 252 28.71 20.92 -2.32
C VAL A 252 29.50 22.25 -2.49
N PRO A 253 30.77 22.33 -2.05
CA PRO A 253 31.58 23.51 -2.29
C PRO A 253 31.68 23.84 -3.79
N TYR A 254 31.38 25.07 -4.18
CA TYR A 254 31.34 25.49 -5.59
C TYR A 254 32.69 25.46 -6.29
N TYR A 255 33.80 25.47 -5.53
CA TYR A 255 35.16 25.51 -6.05
C TYR A 255 35.80 24.13 -6.31
N ILE A 256 35.10 23.04 -5.95
CA ILE A 256 35.57 21.69 -6.29
C ILE A 256 35.32 21.42 -7.78
N ASN A 257 36.16 20.57 -8.38
CA ASN A 257 35.98 20.21 -9.77
C ASN A 257 34.87 19.15 -9.94
N VAL A 258 34.46 18.90 -11.19
CA VAL A 258 33.35 17.97 -11.51
C VAL A 258 33.63 16.55 -10.99
N ASN A 259 34.87 16.07 -11.05
CA ASN A 259 35.19 14.73 -10.57
C ASN A 259 35.08 14.63 -9.05
N GLU A 260 35.52 15.65 -8.32
CA GLU A 260 35.36 15.72 -6.86
C GLU A 260 33.90 15.81 -6.45
N ALA A 261 33.09 16.62 -7.17
CA ALA A 261 31.65 16.71 -6.94
C ALA A 261 30.96 15.37 -7.20
N HIS A 262 31.35 14.66 -8.26
CA HIS A 262 30.83 13.32 -8.57
C HIS A 262 31.16 12.30 -7.48
N GLN A 263 32.38 12.33 -6.93
CA GLN A 263 32.76 11.49 -5.79
C GLN A 263 31.87 11.75 -4.54
N GLN A 264 31.48 13.02 -4.30
CA GLN A 264 30.56 13.33 -3.19
C GLN A 264 29.16 12.77 -3.45
N MET A 265 28.70 12.85 -4.70
CA MET A 265 27.43 12.25 -5.11
C MET A 265 27.46 10.71 -4.95
N ASP A 266 28.54 10.05 -5.39
CA ASP A 266 28.70 8.60 -5.25
C ASP A 266 28.69 8.16 -3.78
N ALA A 267 29.39 8.90 -2.91
CA ALA A 267 29.39 8.62 -1.47
C ALA A 267 27.98 8.79 -0.87
N PHE A 268 27.27 9.84 -1.26
CA PHE A 268 25.89 10.12 -0.84
C PHE A 268 24.92 9.02 -1.29
N THR A 269 24.95 8.67 -2.57
CA THR A 269 24.07 7.64 -3.13
C THR A 269 24.39 6.25 -2.59
N ALA A 270 25.68 5.91 -2.40
CA ALA A 270 26.10 4.63 -1.83
C ALA A 270 25.60 4.46 -0.38
N LEU A 271 25.67 5.52 0.43
CA LEU A 271 25.15 5.50 1.80
C LEU A 271 23.68 5.12 1.85
N LEU A 272 22.85 5.80 1.06
CA LEU A 272 21.41 5.57 1.02
C LEU A 272 21.06 4.26 0.32
N HIS A 273 21.76 3.90 -0.76
CA HIS A 273 21.58 2.62 -1.46
C HIS A 273 21.80 1.42 -0.52
N ASN A 274 22.82 1.48 0.32
CA ASN A 274 23.08 0.44 1.31
C ASN A 274 21.98 0.37 2.37
N HIS A 275 21.47 1.51 2.83
CA HIS A 275 20.38 1.56 3.81
C HIS A 275 19.09 0.93 3.26
N PHE A 276 18.75 1.19 1.99
CA PHE A 276 17.55 0.64 1.33
C PHE A 276 17.78 -0.73 0.68
N ASN A 277 18.87 -1.43 0.96
CA ASN A 277 19.20 -2.75 0.42
C ASN A 277 19.13 -2.83 -1.13
N GLY A 278 19.50 -1.75 -1.81
CA GLY A 278 19.48 -1.66 -3.26
C GLY A 278 18.10 -1.49 -3.90
N GLN A 279 17.05 -1.28 -3.12
CA GLN A 279 15.68 -1.04 -3.64
C GLN A 279 15.42 0.45 -3.90
N VAL A 280 16.45 1.16 -4.38
CA VAL A 280 16.38 2.59 -4.62
C VAL A 280 17.26 2.97 -5.79
N GLU A 281 16.80 3.92 -6.59
CA GLU A 281 17.54 4.63 -7.64
C GLU A 281 17.53 6.11 -7.32
N PHE A 282 18.70 6.75 -7.43
CA PHE A 282 18.86 8.15 -7.13
C PHE A 282 19.10 8.98 -8.38
N PHE A 283 18.48 10.14 -8.42
CA PHE A 283 18.80 11.20 -9.36
C PHE A 283 19.21 12.44 -8.56
N VAL A 284 20.52 12.64 -8.40
CA VAL A 284 21.07 13.72 -7.57
C VAL A 284 21.53 14.86 -8.45
N HIS A 285 20.90 16.02 -8.28
CA HIS A 285 21.38 17.27 -8.86
C HIS A 285 22.43 17.89 -7.96
N ILE A 286 23.64 18.10 -8.50
CA ILE A 286 24.73 18.74 -7.75
C ILE A 286 24.65 20.25 -7.89
N ASP A 287 24.58 20.91 -6.74
CA ASP A 287 24.57 22.36 -6.61
C ASP A 287 25.87 22.89 -6.00
N GLY A 288 26.39 23.97 -6.54
CA GLY A 288 27.45 24.75 -5.87
C GLY A 288 26.88 25.59 -4.72
N CYS A 289 27.61 25.67 -3.58
CA CYS A 289 27.23 26.53 -2.47
C CYS A 289 27.27 28.02 -2.87
N VAL A 290 26.47 28.82 -2.18
CA VAL A 290 26.40 30.28 -2.35
C VAL A 290 26.89 31.00 -1.06
N PRO A 291 27.27 32.29 -1.13
CA PRO A 291 27.81 33.02 0.02
C PRO A 291 26.97 32.94 1.31
N GLN A 292 25.66 32.99 1.17
CA GLN A 292 24.71 32.92 2.28
C GLN A 292 24.72 31.56 3.02
N GLN A 293 25.16 30.51 2.33
CA GLN A 293 25.28 29.17 2.93
C GLN A 293 26.57 28.97 3.75
N CYS A 294 27.52 29.94 3.71
CA CYS A 294 28.73 29.91 4.53
C CYS A 294 28.39 29.79 6.02
N LYS A 295 27.29 30.37 6.48
CA LYS A 295 26.82 30.29 7.88
C LYS A 295 26.44 28.87 8.30
N LEU A 296 26.15 27.97 7.37
CA LEU A 296 25.77 26.57 7.60
C LEU A 296 26.92 25.58 7.29
N CYS A 297 27.99 26.05 6.64
CA CYS A 297 29.06 25.20 6.12
C CYS A 297 30.11 24.89 7.17
N GLN A 298 30.37 23.58 7.41
CA GLN A 298 31.34 23.11 8.40
C GLN A 298 32.83 23.19 7.95
N ILE A 299 33.11 23.52 6.71
CA ILE A 299 34.47 23.57 6.16
C ILE A 299 35.15 24.84 6.69
N GLN A 300 35.89 24.72 7.81
CA GLN A 300 36.54 25.88 8.46
C GLN A 300 37.66 26.48 7.61
N ALA A 301 38.46 25.65 6.94
CA ALA A 301 39.59 26.07 6.10
C ALA A 301 39.19 26.50 4.68
N CYS A 302 37.96 26.97 4.49
CA CYS A 302 37.48 27.43 3.19
C CYS A 302 38.03 28.80 2.84
N SER A 303 38.92 28.88 1.85
CA SER A 303 39.51 30.16 1.36
C SER A 303 38.50 31.09 0.70
N HIS A 304 37.34 30.58 0.34
CA HIS A 304 36.21 31.28 -0.34
C HIS A 304 35.09 31.67 0.62
N ARG A 305 35.28 31.48 1.93
CA ARG A 305 34.28 31.82 2.96
C ARG A 305 33.99 33.33 2.97
N GLN A 306 32.74 33.70 2.93
CA GLN A 306 32.31 35.11 2.95
C GLN A 306 31.58 35.51 4.24
N THR A 307 31.05 34.56 4.98
CA THR A 307 30.41 34.78 6.29
C THR A 307 30.87 33.72 7.29
N ASP A 308 30.92 34.07 8.56
CA ASP A 308 31.32 33.16 9.61
C ASP A 308 30.30 32.02 9.74
N PHE A 309 30.81 30.84 10.20
CA PHE A 309 29.97 29.73 10.56
C PHE A 309 29.11 30.09 11.77
N ASN A 310 27.81 29.91 11.67
CA ASN A 310 26.89 30.19 12.76
C ASN A 310 26.49 28.87 13.46
N ALA A 311 25.77 28.02 12.75
CA ALA A 311 25.27 26.74 13.27
C ALA A 311 25.07 25.75 12.15
N LEU A 312 25.20 24.47 12.47
CA LEU A 312 24.82 23.40 11.60
C LEU A 312 23.28 23.33 11.55
N GLN A 313 22.73 23.27 10.35
CA GLN A 313 21.30 23.03 10.19
C GLN A 313 21.03 21.54 10.26
N ASP A 314 20.22 21.12 11.21
CA ASP A 314 19.70 19.75 11.23
C ASP A 314 18.76 19.53 10.05
N TRP A 315 18.93 18.41 9.37
CA TRP A 315 17.99 18.00 8.34
C TRP A 315 16.73 17.44 8.99
N THR A 316 15.60 17.95 8.54
CA THR A 316 14.28 17.57 9.01
C THR A 316 13.42 17.18 7.82
N ARG A 317 12.31 16.48 8.06
CA ARG A 317 11.33 16.18 7.02
C ARG A 317 10.93 17.43 6.23
N GLN A 318 10.67 18.52 6.94
CA GLN A 318 10.18 19.75 6.30
C GLN A 318 11.23 20.38 5.39
N ASN A 319 12.46 20.54 5.89
CA ASN A 319 13.49 21.23 5.11
C ASN A 319 14.07 20.38 3.96
N LEU A 320 14.12 19.04 4.08
CA LEU A 320 14.50 18.20 2.95
C LEU A 320 13.53 18.31 1.76
N LEU A 321 12.24 18.49 2.04
CA LEU A 321 11.21 18.61 1.00
C LEU A 321 11.11 20.02 0.40
N ASP A 322 11.70 21.04 1.04
CA ASP A 322 11.69 22.41 0.53
C ASP A 322 12.41 22.49 -0.81
N ASN A 323 11.87 23.26 -1.75
CA ASN A 323 12.42 23.44 -3.10
C ASN A 323 13.56 24.44 -3.17
N ALA A 324 13.87 25.13 -2.08
CA ALA A 324 14.89 26.19 -2.05
C ALA A 324 16.10 25.77 -1.23
N LYS A 325 17.30 26.23 -1.65
CA LYS A 325 18.53 26.08 -0.85
C LYS A 325 18.37 26.75 0.52
N HIS A 326 18.78 26.06 1.56
CA HIS A 326 18.75 26.62 2.91
C HIS A 326 19.80 27.72 3.09
N GLY A 327 19.49 28.66 4.00
CA GLY A 327 20.38 29.78 4.29
C GLY A 327 20.23 30.98 3.37
N LEU A 328 19.30 30.97 2.43
CA LEU A 328 19.00 32.11 1.56
C LEU A 328 18.08 33.15 2.21
N GLN A 329 17.44 32.80 3.33
CA GLN A 329 16.59 33.71 4.11
C GLN A 329 17.37 34.38 5.21
#